data_0932222811ae4e6b5140a109407744b7
#
_entry.id   0932222811ae4e6b5140a109407744b7
#
_cell.length_a   1.000
_cell.length_b   1.000
_cell.length_c   1.000
_cell.angle_alpha   90.00
_cell.angle_beta   90.00
_cell.angle_gamma   90.00
#
_symmetry.space_group_name_H-M   'P 1'
#
loop_
_entity.id
_entity.type
_entity.pdbx_description
1 polymer ?
#
loop_
_entity_poly.entity_id
_entity_poly.type
_entity_poly.pdbx_seq_one_letter_code
_entity_poly.pdbx_strand_id
1 'polypeptide(L)'
;MTTTTDTGPVAGADTAAWLARDHDALAGVLPRYYDVVAERGEGSWIVDVEGRRFLDLGAGIAVNTTGHCHPRVVEAVTAQARTLLHTSVVVHNTRNIALAERIGELCPFLDEPQVFFCNSGAEAVDGALKLARKLTGRPGVVAFRRGFHGRTLAATTLTTAKGRYREGYEPLLPGVHHAPYCVPREHATPQAAVDAALAELDVVLALQAPPADVGAMIVEPVLGEGGYVPPPRAWLAGLRDRCDEHGILLVFDEVQCGIGRTGRPFAAEAYGVRPDVVLFAKGIASGLPLGGIVAPRSLMERWPTGAHGSTFGGNPVACAAALATLDVLDETNGYRRAAELGERVVARLRREVGGHGDVRDIRGIGLMVGVELADKDVTDRVCEACLAAGVIVLSCGPDGNVLRLVPPLTISDAEIDQGLSVLCEAIRSTA
;
A
#
# COMPACT_ATOMS: atom_id res chain seq x y z
N MET A 1 -31.46 -13.96 -23.23
CA MET A 1 -30.49 -14.02 -24.37
C MET A 1 -29.21 -13.39 -23.84
N THR A 2 -28.32 -14.22 -23.34
CA THR A 2 -27.00 -13.84 -22.86
C THR A 2 -26.03 -13.86 -24.04
N THR A 3 -25.80 -12.70 -24.65
CA THR A 3 -24.67 -12.54 -25.56
C THR A 3 -23.44 -12.38 -24.69
N THR A 4 -22.77 -13.47 -24.39
CA THR A 4 -21.36 -13.46 -24.03
C THR A 4 -20.63 -12.93 -25.28
N THR A 5 -20.19 -11.65 -25.23
CA THR A 5 -19.16 -11.21 -26.16
C THR A 5 -17.88 -11.95 -25.76
N ASP A 6 -17.67 -13.08 -26.41
CA ASP A 6 -16.39 -13.75 -26.45
C ASP A 6 -15.43 -12.82 -27.21
N THR A 7 -14.73 -11.97 -26.48
CA THR A 7 -13.56 -11.29 -27.00
C THR A 7 -12.42 -12.28 -26.95
N GLY A 8 -12.46 -13.25 -27.86
CA GLY A 8 -11.31 -14.11 -28.12
C GLY A 8 -10.06 -13.27 -28.38
N PRO A 9 -8.85 -13.85 -28.20
CA PRO A 9 -7.60 -13.12 -28.37
C PRO A 9 -7.62 -12.39 -29.72
N VAL A 10 -7.26 -11.11 -29.73
CA VAL A 10 -7.13 -10.32 -30.96
C VAL A 10 -6.06 -11.04 -31.81
N ALA A 11 -6.49 -11.81 -32.80
CA ALA A 11 -5.62 -12.63 -33.61
C ALA A 11 -4.50 -11.76 -34.24
N GLY A 12 -3.24 -12.07 -33.95
CA GLY A 12 -2.07 -11.37 -34.48
C GLY A 12 -1.58 -10.19 -33.62
N ALA A 13 -1.90 -10.12 -32.33
CA ALA A 13 -1.35 -9.11 -31.44
C ALA A 13 0.14 -9.36 -31.17
N ASP A 14 0.98 -8.54 -31.76
CA ASP A 14 2.43 -8.49 -31.53
C ASP A 14 2.71 -7.57 -30.33
N THR A 15 3.37 -8.09 -29.31
CA THR A 15 3.80 -7.30 -28.13
C THR A 15 4.55 -6.05 -28.56
N ALA A 16 5.45 -6.12 -29.53
CA ALA A 16 6.23 -4.98 -30.03
C ALA A 16 5.34 -3.89 -30.62
N ALA A 17 4.29 -4.26 -31.34
CA ALA A 17 3.33 -3.29 -31.90
C ALA A 17 2.53 -2.56 -30.80
N TRP A 18 2.16 -3.24 -29.71
CA TRP A 18 1.51 -2.60 -28.57
C TRP A 18 2.45 -1.69 -27.79
N LEU A 19 3.70 -2.11 -27.58
CA LEU A 19 4.71 -1.26 -26.92
C LEU A 19 5.02 0.01 -27.72
N ALA A 20 5.11 -0.09 -29.04
CA ALA A 20 5.23 1.09 -29.91
C ALA A 20 4.04 2.05 -29.74
N ARG A 21 2.83 1.53 -29.70
CA ARG A 21 1.61 2.33 -29.46
C ARG A 21 1.56 2.94 -28.05
N ASP A 22 2.02 2.21 -27.01
CA ASP A 22 2.16 2.75 -25.63
C ASP A 22 3.13 3.94 -25.63
N HIS A 23 4.29 3.78 -26.27
CA HIS A 23 5.29 4.83 -26.39
C HIS A 23 4.75 6.09 -27.12
N ASP A 24 3.97 5.90 -28.17
CA ASP A 24 3.45 7.01 -28.96
C ASP A 24 2.25 7.72 -28.31
N ALA A 25 1.43 6.99 -27.51
CA ALA A 25 0.18 7.49 -26.97
C ALA A 25 0.25 7.93 -25.52
N LEU A 26 1.13 7.32 -24.70
CA LEU A 26 1.20 7.55 -23.27
C LEU A 26 2.47 8.31 -22.87
N ALA A 27 2.33 9.20 -21.90
CA ALA A 27 3.48 9.94 -21.38
C ALA A 27 4.47 8.99 -20.68
N GLY A 28 5.74 9.02 -21.06
CA GLY A 28 6.81 8.19 -20.55
C GLY A 28 7.20 8.45 -19.08
N VAL A 29 6.48 9.34 -18.39
CA VAL A 29 6.69 9.63 -16.96
C VAL A 29 6.36 8.44 -16.04
N LEU A 30 5.51 7.51 -16.47
CA LEU A 30 5.20 6.28 -15.74
C LEU A 30 6.13 5.15 -16.19
N PRO A 31 7.14 4.79 -15.39
CA PRO A 31 8.01 3.66 -15.74
C PRO A 31 7.23 2.36 -15.70
N ARG A 32 7.38 1.52 -16.72
CA ARG A 32 6.97 0.12 -16.67
C ARG A 32 8.08 -0.71 -16.02
N TYR A 33 7.69 -1.71 -15.25
CA TYR A 33 8.66 -2.66 -14.69
C TYR A 33 9.08 -3.70 -15.74
N TYR A 34 8.16 -4.05 -16.63
CA TYR A 34 8.33 -5.12 -17.62
C TYR A 34 7.62 -4.78 -18.93
N ASP A 35 8.20 -5.22 -20.03
CA ASP A 35 7.61 -5.14 -21.37
C ASP A 35 6.61 -6.29 -21.59
N VAL A 36 5.62 -6.37 -20.72
CA VAL A 36 4.50 -7.32 -20.78
C VAL A 36 3.23 -6.54 -21.06
N VAL A 37 2.53 -6.88 -22.12
CA VAL A 37 1.26 -6.27 -22.51
C VAL A 37 0.13 -7.15 -22.04
N ALA A 38 -0.43 -6.86 -20.86
CA ALA A 38 -1.51 -7.65 -20.28
C ALA A 38 -2.81 -7.51 -21.08
N GLU A 39 -3.45 -8.62 -21.40
CA GLU A 39 -4.75 -8.68 -22.06
C GLU A 39 -5.86 -9.03 -21.06
N ARG A 40 -5.59 -9.99 -20.15
CA ARG A 40 -6.55 -10.43 -19.14
C ARG A 40 -5.86 -10.88 -17.87
N GLY A 41 -6.64 -10.98 -16.80
CA GLY A 41 -6.15 -11.48 -15.51
C GLY A 41 -7.19 -12.37 -14.85
N GLU A 42 -6.75 -13.41 -14.11
CA GLU A 42 -7.59 -14.36 -13.39
C GLU A 42 -6.87 -14.83 -12.13
N GLY A 43 -7.47 -14.61 -10.96
CA GLY A 43 -6.86 -14.96 -9.68
C GLY A 43 -5.47 -14.33 -9.52
N SER A 44 -4.44 -15.15 -9.33
CA SER A 44 -3.06 -14.67 -9.19
C SER A 44 -2.31 -14.54 -10.54
N TRP A 45 -3.00 -14.69 -11.67
CA TRP A 45 -2.37 -14.77 -12.98
C TRP A 45 -2.71 -13.60 -13.89
N ILE A 46 -1.71 -13.13 -14.62
CA ILE A 46 -1.84 -12.23 -15.77
C ILE A 46 -1.56 -13.05 -17.03
N VAL A 47 -2.33 -12.79 -18.09
CA VAL A 47 -2.10 -13.35 -19.42
C VAL A 47 -1.88 -12.20 -20.37
N ASP A 48 -0.79 -12.24 -21.10
CA ASP A 48 -0.47 -11.22 -22.09
C ASP A 48 -1.13 -11.44 -23.45
N VAL A 49 -0.94 -10.48 -24.35
CA VAL A 49 -1.50 -10.51 -25.71
C VAL A 49 -1.01 -11.70 -26.57
N GLU A 50 0.11 -12.33 -26.20
CA GLU A 50 0.64 -13.54 -26.85
C GLU A 50 0.18 -14.83 -26.19
N GLY A 51 -0.65 -14.74 -25.13
CA GLY A 51 -1.18 -15.87 -24.38
C GLY A 51 -0.21 -16.43 -23.33
N ARG A 52 0.95 -15.79 -23.09
CA ARG A 52 1.87 -16.17 -22.02
C ARG A 52 1.26 -15.86 -20.66
N ARG A 53 1.46 -16.77 -19.71
CA ARG A 53 0.91 -16.63 -18.36
C ARG A 53 2.00 -16.26 -17.37
N PHE A 54 1.70 -15.28 -16.51
CA PHE A 54 2.60 -14.80 -15.45
C PHE A 54 1.91 -14.89 -14.10
N LEU A 55 2.53 -15.57 -13.14
CA LEU A 55 2.11 -15.53 -11.74
C LEU A 55 2.47 -14.20 -11.14
N ASP A 56 1.48 -13.41 -10.74
CA ASP A 56 1.66 -12.04 -10.24
C ASP A 56 1.86 -12.02 -8.72
N LEU A 57 3.10 -11.96 -8.27
CA LEU A 57 3.45 -11.77 -6.86
C LEU A 57 3.52 -10.29 -6.46
N GLY A 58 3.14 -9.38 -7.35
CA GLY A 58 3.08 -7.92 -7.13
C GLY A 58 1.67 -7.38 -6.92
N ALA A 59 0.64 -8.11 -7.38
CA ALA A 59 -0.78 -7.75 -7.27
C ALA A 59 -1.09 -6.28 -7.62
N GLY A 60 -0.49 -5.76 -8.73
CA GLY A 60 -0.67 -4.35 -9.11
C GLY A 60 -0.15 -3.36 -8.06
N ILE A 61 0.93 -3.68 -7.36
CA ILE A 61 1.51 -2.95 -6.22
C ILE A 61 0.56 -2.98 -5.00
N ALA A 62 0.23 -4.19 -4.53
CA ALA A 62 -0.67 -4.44 -3.39
C ALA A 62 -2.11 -3.94 -3.58
N VAL A 63 -2.62 -3.93 -4.79
CA VAL A 63 -3.97 -3.43 -5.13
C VAL A 63 -4.97 -4.56 -5.30
N ASN A 64 -4.62 -5.62 -6.04
CA ASN A 64 -5.51 -6.73 -6.34
C ASN A 64 -5.59 -7.70 -5.15
N THR A 65 -6.24 -7.28 -4.07
CA THR A 65 -6.31 -8.03 -2.81
C THR A 65 -6.96 -9.40 -2.98
N THR A 66 -8.02 -9.50 -3.77
CA THR A 66 -8.73 -10.76 -4.09
C THR A 66 -8.22 -11.42 -5.37
N GLY A 67 -7.13 -10.91 -5.95
CA GLY A 67 -6.63 -11.32 -7.26
C GLY A 67 -7.35 -10.62 -8.42
N HIS A 68 -6.88 -10.93 -9.62
CA HIS A 68 -7.44 -10.37 -10.85
C HIS A 68 -8.84 -10.93 -11.11
N CYS A 69 -9.78 -10.04 -11.41
CA CYS A 69 -11.14 -10.36 -11.84
C CYS A 69 -11.87 -11.39 -10.94
N HIS A 70 -11.76 -11.24 -9.62
CA HIS A 70 -12.47 -12.15 -8.70
C HIS A 70 -13.97 -12.14 -9.00
N PRO A 71 -14.64 -13.31 -9.22
CA PRO A 71 -16.02 -13.37 -9.70
C PRO A 71 -17.01 -12.56 -8.89
N ARG A 72 -16.93 -12.60 -7.56
CA ARG A 72 -17.82 -11.82 -6.67
C ARG A 72 -17.62 -10.31 -6.81
N VAL A 73 -16.37 -9.86 -6.97
CA VAL A 73 -16.07 -8.44 -7.17
C VAL A 73 -16.60 -7.98 -8.52
N VAL A 74 -16.36 -8.76 -9.58
CA VAL A 74 -16.85 -8.47 -10.94
C VAL A 74 -18.39 -8.43 -10.97
N GLU A 75 -19.06 -9.37 -10.31
CA GLU A 75 -20.52 -9.40 -10.20
C GLU A 75 -21.06 -8.15 -9.50
N ALA A 76 -20.48 -7.79 -8.34
CA ALA A 76 -20.88 -6.61 -7.58
C ALA A 76 -20.70 -5.31 -8.40
N VAL A 77 -19.56 -5.17 -9.09
CA VAL A 77 -19.28 -4.06 -10.01
C VAL A 77 -20.32 -3.98 -11.12
N THR A 78 -20.57 -5.12 -11.78
CA THR A 78 -21.51 -5.18 -12.92
C THR A 78 -22.95 -4.86 -12.50
N ALA A 79 -23.40 -5.42 -11.37
CA ALA A 79 -24.72 -5.14 -10.83
C ALA A 79 -24.88 -3.66 -10.44
N GLN A 80 -23.87 -3.11 -9.76
CA GLN A 80 -23.89 -1.71 -9.35
C GLN A 80 -23.82 -0.75 -10.54
N ALA A 81 -23.01 -1.07 -11.55
CA ALA A 81 -22.91 -0.25 -12.77
C ALA A 81 -24.22 -0.16 -13.55
N ARG A 82 -25.05 -1.20 -13.49
CA ARG A 82 -26.42 -1.19 -14.09
C ARG A 82 -27.43 -0.42 -13.24
N THR A 83 -27.14 -0.17 -11.97
CA THR A 83 -28.08 0.45 -11.03
C THR A 83 -27.81 1.93 -10.86
N LEU A 84 -26.57 2.30 -10.51
CA LEU A 84 -26.20 3.69 -10.23
C LEU A 84 -24.67 3.83 -10.32
N LEU A 85 -24.20 4.67 -11.26
CA LEU A 85 -22.76 4.88 -11.47
C LEU A 85 -22.18 5.96 -10.56
N HIS A 86 -22.89 7.09 -10.38
CA HIS A 86 -22.34 8.26 -9.72
C HIS A 86 -23.45 9.17 -9.16
N THR A 87 -23.20 9.78 -8.00
CA THR A 87 -24.05 10.81 -7.39
C THR A 87 -23.29 12.02 -6.91
N SER A 88 -21.97 11.93 -6.77
CA SER A 88 -21.16 12.91 -6.03
C SER A 88 -21.74 13.15 -4.61
N VAL A 89 -21.69 14.38 -4.16
CA VAL A 89 -22.29 14.86 -2.89
C VAL A 89 -23.70 15.44 -3.07
N VAL A 90 -24.30 15.28 -4.28
CA VAL A 90 -25.61 15.87 -4.59
C VAL A 90 -26.73 15.16 -3.85
N VAL A 91 -26.62 13.85 -3.72
CA VAL A 91 -27.56 13.01 -2.93
C VAL A 91 -26.78 11.90 -2.23
N HIS A 92 -27.39 11.37 -1.16
CA HIS A 92 -26.81 10.21 -0.46
C HIS A 92 -26.89 8.96 -1.34
N ASN A 93 -25.93 8.05 -1.21
CA ASN A 93 -26.02 6.73 -1.83
C ASN A 93 -25.79 5.62 -0.79
N THR A 94 -26.51 4.52 -0.94
CA THR A 94 -26.51 3.42 0.02
C THR A 94 -25.18 2.68 0.09
N ARG A 95 -24.39 2.68 -1.01
CA ARG A 95 -23.15 1.90 -1.08
C ARG A 95 -22.02 2.53 -0.29
N ASN A 96 -21.87 3.87 -0.34
CA ASN A 96 -20.84 4.52 0.45
C ASN A 96 -21.18 4.53 1.94
N ILE A 97 -22.47 4.64 2.30
CA ILE A 97 -22.92 4.52 3.69
C ILE A 97 -22.58 3.12 4.23
N ALA A 98 -23.01 2.06 3.54
CA ALA A 98 -22.72 0.68 3.96
C ALA A 98 -21.21 0.38 4.05
N LEU A 99 -20.42 0.92 3.11
CA LEU A 99 -18.97 0.75 3.18
C LEU A 99 -18.36 1.54 4.34
N ALA A 100 -18.85 2.74 4.65
CA ALA A 100 -18.36 3.51 5.80
C ALA A 100 -18.62 2.77 7.12
N GLU A 101 -19.82 2.20 7.29
CA GLU A 101 -20.17 1.35 8.43
C GLU A 101 -19.23 0.14 8.52
N ARG A 102 -19.01 -0.54 7.39
CA ARG A 102 -18.14 -1.72 7.33
C ARG A 102 -16.65 -1.41 7.63
N ILE A 103 -16.12 -0.27 7.16
CA ILE A 103 -14.77 0.19 7.52
C ILE A 103 -14.70 0.54 9.00
N GLY A 104 -15.76 1.16 9.55
CA GLY A 104 -15.85 1.45 10.97
C GLY A 104 -15.72 0.20 11.84
N GLU A 105 -16.38 -0.89 11.47
CA GLU A 105 -16.28 -2.20 12.15
C GLU A 105 -14.85 -2.77 12.12
N LEU A 106 -14.07 -2.49 11.05
CA LEU A 106 -12.68 -2.89 10.93
C LEU A 106 -11.71 -2.03 11.76
N CYS A 107 -12.18 -0.97 12.39
CA CYS A 107 -11.40 -0.05 13.22
C CYS A 107 -11.88 -0.04 14.68
N PRO A 108 -11.94 -1.19 15.40
CA PRO A 108 -12.47 -1.25 16.76
C PRO A 108 -11.64 -0.48 17.77
N PHE A 109 -10.47 -0.02 17.39
CA PHE A 109 -9.57 0.83 18.16
C PHE A 109 -9.91 2.32 18.06
N LEU A 110 -10.87 2.74 17.23
CA LEU A 110 -11.36 4.11 17.11
C LEU A 110 -12.75 4.23 17.75
N ASP A 111 -13.00 5.37 18.40
CA ASP A 111 -14.30 5.63 19.04
C ASP A 111 -15.28 6.20 18.01
N GLU A 112 -16.40 5.51 17.76
CA GLU A 112 -17.45 5.91 16.79
C GLU A 112 -16.84 6.37 15.45
N PRO A 113 -16.11 5.50 14.73
CA PRO A 113 -15.37 5.89 13.54
C PRO A 113 -16.26 6.49 12.44
N GLN A 114 -15.80 7.58 11.82
CA GLN A 114 -16.41 8.15 10.62
C GLN A 114 -15.41 8.12 9.46
N VAL A 115 -15.93 8.00 8.24
CA VAL A 115 -15.13 7.84 7.02
C VAL A 115 -15.35 9.02 6.08
N PHE A 116 -14.26 9.57 5.56
CA PHE A 116 -14.25 10.43 4.38
C PHE A 116 -13.66 9.65 3.20
N PHE A 117 -14.37 9.57 2.08
CA PHE A 117 -13.92 8.87 0.88
C PHE A 117 -13.25 9.81 -0.13
N CYS A 118 -12.21 9.28 -0.79
CA CYS A 118 -11.52 9.85 -1.93
C CYS A 118 -11.19 8.75 -2.96
N ASN A 119 -10.31 9.01 -3.93
CA ASN A 119 -10.05 8.07 -5.03
C ASN A 119 -8.67 7.43 -4.95
N SER A 120 -7.79 7.94 -4.10
CA SER A 120 -6.40 7.50 -4.03
C SER A 120 -5.80 7.72 -2.65
N GLY A 121 -4.68 7.01 -2.37
CA GLY A 121 -3.90 7.24 -1.14
C GLY A 121 -3.33 8.66 -1.07
N ALA A 122 -2.91 9.25 -2.19
CA ALA A 122 -2.39 10.62 -2.22
C ALA A 122 -3.45 11.64 -1.81
N GLU A 123 -4.71 11.48 -2.29
CA GLU A 123 -5.83 12.33 -1.84
C GLU A 123 -6.15 12.12 -0.36
N ALA A 124 -6.07 10.89 0.14
CA ALA A 124 -6.25 10.61 1.57
C ALA A 124 -5.17 11.31 2.42
N VAL A 125 -3.92 11.29 1.97
CA VAL A 125 -2.80 12.01 2.61
C VAL A 125 -3.05 13.52 2.62
N ASP A 126 -3.37 14.12 1.47
CA ASP A 126 -3.69 15.55 1.38
C ASP A 126 -4.87 15.93 2.28
N GLY A 127 -5.90 15.08 2.32
CA GLY A 127 -7.05 15.24 3.21
C GLY A 127 -6.66 15.21 4.69
N ALA A 128 -5.81 14.26 5.10
CA ALA A 128 -5.33 14.16 6.48
C ALA A 128 -4.49 15.36 6.91
N LEU A 129 -3.64 15.90 6.04
CA LEU A 129 -2.90 17.13 6.30
C LEU A 129 -3.83 18.33 6.51
N LYS A 130 -4.86 18.45 5.65
CA LYS A 130 -5.87 19.50 5.78
C LYS A 130 -6.66 19.35 7.07
N LEU A 131 -7.08 18.11 7.40
CA LEU A 131 -7.76 17.79 8.65
C LEU A 131 -6.90 18.20 9.85
N ALA A 132 -5.66 17.74 9.93
CA ALA A 132 -4.76 18.02 11.03
C ALA A 132 -4.54 19.52 11.23
N ARG A 133 -4.19 20.26 10.16
CA ARG A 133 -4.01 21.72 10.22
C ARG A 133 -5.27 22.45 10.66
N LYS A 134 -6.44 22.01 10.17
CA LYS A 134 -7.72 22.65 10.51
C LYS A 134 -8.12 22.43 11.96
N LEU A 135 -7.89 21.22 12.49
CA LEU A 135 -8.31 20.85 13.84
C LEU A 135 -7.36 21.41 14.92
N THR A 136 -6.06 21.39 14.64
CA THR A 136 -5.04 21.79 15.62
C THR A 136 -4.66 23.26 15.53
N GLY A 137 -4.89 23.91 14.38
CA GLY A 137 -4.39 25.24 14.09
C GLY A 137 -2.86 25.27 13.87
N ARG A 138 -2.19 24.12 13.90
CA ARG A 138 -0.73 23.98 13.80
C ARG A 138 -0.34 23.63 12.36
N PRO A 139 0.59 24.36 11.71
CA PRO A 139 0.94 24.15 10.31
C PRO A 139 1.93 23.00 10.08
N GLY A 140 2.72 22.65 11.10
CA GLY A 140 3.81 21.69 11.03
C GLY A 140 3.34 20.24 10.93
N VAL A 141 4.10 19.45 10.21
CA VAL A 141 3.91 17.99 10.09
C VAL A 141 5.26 17.30 10.18
N VAL A 142 5.35 16.22 10.95
CA VAL A 142 6.50 15.32 10.94
C VAL A 142 6.15 14.10 10.10
N ALA A 143 6.98 13.81 9.08
CA ALA A 143 6.98 12.58 8.31
C ALA A 143 8.27 11.80 8.59
N PHE A 144 8.35 10.56 8.11
CA PHE A 144 9.51 9.72 8.38
C PHE A 144 10.29 9.41 7.11
N ARG A 145 11.64 9.42 7.22
CA ARG A 145 12.54 9.11 6.10
C ARG A 145 12.21 7.74 5.51
N ARG A 146 12.42 7.60 4.18
CA ARG A 146 12.06 6.44 3.37
C ARG A 146 10.55 6.23 3.18
N GLY A 147 9.70 7.05 3.78
CA GLY A 147 8.25 6.99 3.58
C GLY A 147 7.83 7.34 2.16
N PHE A 148 6.74 6.72 1.70
CA PHE A 148 6.08 7.03 0.44
C PHE A 148 4.59 7.28 0.67
N HIS A 149 4.17 8.53 0.46
CA HIS A 149 2.82 8.98 0.77
C HIS A 149 2.01 9.41 -0.46
N GLY A 150 2.61 9.36 -1.65
CA GLY A 150 1.92 9.67 -2.90
C GLY A 150 2.68 10.63 -3.83
N ARG A 151 1.98 11.11 -4.86
CA ARG A 151 2.56 11.91 -5.96
C ARG A 151 1.93 13.29 -6.14
N THR A 152 0.90 13.69 -5.38
CA THR A 152 0.44 15.08 -5.30
C THR A 152 1.52 15.92 -4.61
N LEU A 153 1.53 17.24 -4.80
CA LEU A 153 2.61 18.07 -4.23
C LEU A 153 2.74 17.94 -2.72
N ALA A 154 1.62 17.90 -1.97
CA ALA A 154 1.69 17.71 -0.54
C ALA A 154 2.18 16.29 -0.16
N ALA A 155 1.68 15.25 -0.80
CA ALA A 155 2.14 13.89 -0.57
C ALA A 155 3.61 13.69 -1.00
N THR A 156 4.05 14.34 -2.11
CA THR A 156 5.45 14.35 -2.54
C THR A 156 6.35 15.01 -1.49
N THR A 157 5.86 16.07 -0.82
CA THR A 157 6.62 16.74 0.24
C THR A 157 6.93 15.78 1.40
N LEU A 158 5.99 14.91 1.77
CA LEU A 158 6.17 13.91 2.83
C LEU A 158 7.01 12.71 2.37
N THR A 159 7.03 12.43 1.05
CA THR A 159 7.71 11.27 0.47
C THR A 159 9.20 11.47 0.41
N THR A 160 9.97 10.51 0.95
CA THR A 160 11.44 10.49 0.91
C THR A 160 12.01 9.12 0.53
N ALA A 161 11.15 8.20 0.03
CA ALA A 161 11.58 6.86 -0.37
C ALA A 161 12.67 6.87 -1.44
N LYS A 162 12.62 7.82 -2.39
CA LYS A 162 13.66 8.02 -3.42
C LYS A 162 13.76 9.50 -3.78
N GLY A 163 14.99 10.02 -3.93
CA GLY A 163 15.26 11.43 -4.27
C GLY A 163 14.55 11.88 -5.54
N ARG A 164 14.55 11.04 -6.59
CA ARG A 164 13.90 11.31 -7.89
C ARG A 164 12.39 11.61 -7.80
N TYR A 165 11.74 11.30 -6.68
CA TYR A 165 10.31 11.59 -6.49
C TYR A 165 10.05 13.06 -6.13
N ARG A 166 11.09 13.78 -5.72
CA ARG A 166 11.04 15.18 -5.29
C ARG A 166 11.85 16.11 -6.24
N GLU A 167 12.79 15.55 -6.97
CA GLU A 167 13.71 16.28 -7.83
C GLU A 167 12.96 17.17 -8.82
N GLY A 168 13.29 18.46 -8.85
CA GLY A 168 12.72 19.44 -9.77
C GLY A 168 11.32 19.98 -9.40
N TYR A 169 10.74 19.58 -8.23
CA TYR A 169 9.40 20.05 -7.80
C TYR A 169 9.45 21.12 -6.71
N GLU A 170 10.64 21.60 -6.33
CA GLU A 170 10.74 22.69 -5.35
C GLU A 170 10.18 24.03 -5.89
N PRO A 171 9.54 24.89 -5.05
CA PRO A 171 9.38 24.72 -3.63
C PRO A 171 8.23 23.77 -3.27
N LEU A 172 8.50 22.84 -2.35
CA LEU A 172 7.50 21.93 -1.81
C LEU A 172 6.69 22.60 -0.66
N LEU A 173 5.71 21.88 -0.12
CA LEU A 173 4.86 22.38 0.95
C LEU A 173 5.69 22.75 2.20
N PRO A 174 5.62 23.99 2.72
CA PRO A 174 6.36 24.38 3.91
C PRO A 174 5.80 23.73 5.19
N GLY A 175 6.66 23.67 6.24
CA GLY A 175 6.29 23.13 7.54
C GLY A 175 6.28 21.60 7.62
N VAL A 176 6.93 20.91 6.69
CA VAL A 176 7.14 19.46 6.75
C VAL A 176 8.57 19.18 7.21
N HIS A 177 8.70 18.36 8.25
CA HIS A 177 9.97 17.93 8.83
C HIS A 177 10.09 16.42 8.72
N HIS A 178 11.32 15.89 8.53
CA HIS A 178 11.55 14.48 8.34
C HIS A 178 12.42 13.91 9.47
N ALA A 179 11.81 13.06 10.31
CA ALA A 179 12.52 12.27 11.31
C ALA A 179 12.99 10.92 10.73
N PRO A 180 13.95 10.22 11.35
CA PRO A 180 14.34 8.90 10.90
C PRO A 180 13.23 7.88 11.15
N TYR A 181 13.10 6.91 10.23
CA TYR A 181 12.31 5.71 10.45
C TYR A 181 13.14 4.67 11.17
N CYS A 182 12.52 3.86 12.02
CA CYS A 182 13.21 2.79 12.72
C CYS A 182 13.48 1.60 11.78
N VAL A 183 14.74 1.37 11.43
CA VAL A 183 15.20 0.27 10.58
C VAL A 183 16.05 -0.69 11.40
N PRO A 184 15.50 -1.82 11.90
CA PRO A 184 16.18 -2.68 12.89
C PRO A 184 17.54 -3.20 12.42
N ARG A 185 17.67 -3.57 11.14
CA ARG A 185 18.89 -4.17 10.62
C ARG A 185 20.09 -3.20 10.54
N GLU A 186 19.87 -1.90 10.65
CA GLU A 186 20.95 -0.90 10.63
C GLU A 186 21.60 -0.69 12.01
N HIS A 187 21.15 -1.44 13.02
CA HIS A 187 21.60 -1.35 14.40
C HIS A 187 21.97 -2.71 14.97
N ALA A 188 22.75 -2.71 16.05
CA ALA A 188 23.21 -3.94 16.68
C ALA A 188 22.06 -4.79 17.26
N THR A 189 20.98 -4.15 17.69
CA THR A 189 19.77 -4.81 18.20
C THR A 189 18.52 -4.03 17.77
N PRO A 190 17.34 -4.69 17.70
CA PRO A 190 16.09 -3.98 17.45
C PRO A 190 15.80 -2.86 18.47
N GLN A 191 16.18 -3.06 19.76
CA GLN A 191 15.99 -2.04 20.79
C GLN A 191 16.90 -0.82 20.55
N ALA A 192 18.16 -1.02 20.15
CA ALA A 192 19.07 0.07 19.82
C ALA A 192 18.54 0.89 18.63
N ALA A 193 17.88 0.26 17.64
CA ALA A 193 17.22 0.96 16.55
C ALA A 193 16.05 1.82 17.04
N VAL A 194 15.24 1.29 17.95
CA VAL A 194 14.13 2.04 18.57
C VAL A 194 14.65 3.26 19.31
N ASP A 195 15.64 3.06 20.20
CA ASP A 195 16.19 4.12 21.04
C ASP A 195 16.81 5.24 20.19
N ALA A 196 17.59 4.88 19.17
CA ALA A 196 18.22 5.82 18.26
C ALA A 196 17.17 6.63 17.45
N ALA A 197 16.15 5.96 16.88
CA ALA A 197 15.15 6.63 16.07
C ALA A 197 14.26 7.56 16.91
N LEU A 198 13.91 7.17 18.14
CA LEU A 198 13.14 8.03 19.05
C LEU A 198 13.97 9.19 19.57
N ALA A 199 15.23 9.00 19.93
CA ALA A 199 16.12 10.08 20.35
C ALA A 199 16.30 11.14 19.24
N GLU A 200 16.47 10.71 18.00
CA GLU A 200 16.59 11.64 16.88
C GLU A 200 15.25 12.36 16.58
N LEU A 201 14.10 11.69 16.77
CA LEU A 201 12.80 12.36 16.69
C LEU A 201 12.70 13.46 17.76
N ASP A 202 13.15 13.21 18.99
CA ASP A 202 13.17 14.20 20.05
C ASP A 202 14.06 15.41 19.69
N VAL A 203 15.19 15.18 19.02
CA VAL A 203 16.05 16.26 18.48
C VAL A 203 15.30 17.05 17.39
N VAL A 204 14.59 16.39 16.47
CA VAL A 204 13.78 17.08 15.46
C VAL A 204 12.70 17.94 16.10
N LEU A 205 12.00 17.41 17.09
CA LEU A 205 10.96 18.17 17.83
C LEU A 205 11.54 19.35 18.63
N ALA A 206 12.72 19.19 19.19
CA ALA A 206 13.36 20.25 19.98
C ALA A 206 13.94 21.39 19.12
N LEU A 207 14.50 21.06 17.94
CA LEU A 207 15.33 22.02 17.18
C LEU A 207 14.71 22.47 15.84
N GLN A 208 13.83 21.67 15.23
CA GLN A 208 13.34 21.91 13.87
C GLN A 208 11.82 22.07 13.79
N ALA A 209 11.10 21.32 14.61
CA ALA A 209 9.65 21.21 14.59
C ALA A 209 9.08 21.31 16.00
N PRO A 210 9.10 22.52 16.64
CA PRO A 210 8.59 22.67 17.99
C PRO A 210 7.21 22.05 18.14
N PRO A 211 6.96 21.21 19.16
CA PRO A 211 5.69 20.47 19.29
C PRO A 211 4.43 21.35 19.24
N ALA A 212 4.56 22.60 19.72
CA ALA A 212 3.47 23.59 19.67
C ALA A 212 3.04 23.93 18.23
N ASP A 213 3.92 23.77 17.24
CA ASP A 213 3.67 24.06 15.84
C ASP A 213 3.33 22.80 15.03
N VAL A 214 3.50 21.58 15.59
CA VAL A 214 3.25 20.32 14.90
C VAL A 214 1.81 19.87 15.11
N GLY A 215 1.04 19.78 14.02
CA GLY A 215 -0.34 19.31 14.01
C GLY A 215 -0.46 17.79 13.87
N ALA A 216 0.46 17.14 13.16
CA ALA A 216 0.42 15.70 12.95
C ALA A 216 1.81 15.08 12.79
N MET A 217 1.93 13.80 13.15
CA MET A 217 2.96 12.87 12.68
C MET A 217 2.31 11.87 11.73
N ILE A 218 2.83 11.72 10.52
CA ILE A 218 2.36 10.75 9.53
C ILE A 218 3.41 9.68 9.29
N VAL A 219 3.01 8.42 9.39
CA VAL A 219 3.91 7.27 9.31
C VAL A 219 3.24 6.08 8.62
N GLU A 220 3.98 5.37 7.77
CA GLU A 220 3.60 4.02 7.35
C GLU A 220 3.92 3.05 8.50
N PRO A 221 2.94 2.32 9.08
CA PRO A 221 3.22 1.31 10.11
C PRO A 221 4.19 0.22 9.64
N VAL A 222 4.21 -0.04 8.34
CA VAL A 222 5.21 -0.84 7.65
C VAL A 222 5.63 -0.09 6.40
N LEU A 223 6.91 0.24 6.27
CA LEU A 223 7.39 0.90 5.05
C LEU A 223 7.06 0.05 3.82
N GLY A 224 6.42 0.66 2.84
CA GLY A 224 6.14 0.05 1.54
C GLY A 224 7.30 0.28 0.57
N GLU A 225 7.26 1.35 -0.20
CA GLU A 225 8.29 1.69 -1.21
C GLU A 225 9.69 1.86 -0.59
N GLY A 226 9.78 2.22 0.68
CA GLY A 226 11.02 2.34 1.44
C GLY A 226 11.71 1.03 1.81
N GLY A 227 11.20 -0.14 1.37
CA GLY A 227 11.91 -1.41 1.47
C GLY A 227 11.24 -2.50 2.30
N TYR A 228 9.93 -2.47 2.48
CA TYR A 228 9.17 -3.48 3.23
C TYR A 228 9.73 -3.73 4.63
N VAL A 229 9.84 -2.65 5.39
CA VAL A 229 10.44 -2.68 6.73
C VAL A 229 9.36 -2.64 7.80
N PRO A 230 9.06 -3.76 8.47
CA PRO A 230 8.24 -3.76 9.69
C PRO A 230 9.12 -3.27 10.86
N PRO A 231 8.74 -2.17 11.54
CA PRO A 231 9.48 -1.68 12.70
C PRO A 231 9.11 -2.49 13.94
N PRO A 232 9.92 -2.47 15.02
CA PRO A 232 9.50 -2.97 16.30
C PRO A 232 8.28 -2.21 16.85
N ARG A 233 7.35 -2.93 17.47
CA ARG A 233 6.15 -2.34 18.11
C ARG A 233 6.51 -1.17 19.05
N ALA A 234 7.60 -1.30 19.79
CA ALA A 234 8.06 -0.30 20.74
C ALA A 234 8.32 1.06 20.10
N TRP A 235 8.74 1.09 18.82
CA TRP A 235 8.92 2.36 18.11
C TRP A 235 7.59 3.05 17.82
N LEU A 236 6.61 2.34 17.27
CA LEU A 236 5.27 2.90 17.00
C LEU A 236 4.57 3.34 18.31
N ALA A 237 4.74 2.57 19.39
CA ALA A 237 4.26 2.96 20.71
C ALA A 237 4.95 4.24 21.19
N GLY A 238 6.26 4.36 21.03
CA GLY A 238 7.01 5.57 21.36
C GLY A 238 6.59 6.81 20.53
N LEU A 239 6.12 6.63 19.28
CA LEU A 239 5.49 7.72 18.51
C LEU A 239 4.15 8.13 19.13
N ARG A 240 3.33 7.15 19.55
CA ARG A 240 2.05 7.42 20.22
C ARG A 240 2.24 8.23 21.50
N ASP A 241 3.19 7.78 22.34
CA ASP A 241 3.50 8.46 23.61
C ASP A 241 3.84 9.95 23.39
N ARG A 242 4.67 10.26 22.39
CA ARG A 242 5.05 11.66 22.07
C ARG A 242 3.87 12.45 21.50
N CYS A 243 3.05 11.81 20.69
CA CYS A 243 1.84 12.44 20.16
C CYS A 243 0.87 12.77 21.29
N ASP A 244 0.70 11.87 22.26
CA ASP A 244 -0.15 12.10 23.45
C ASP A 244 0.39 13.22 24.35
N GLU A 245 1.70 13.22 24.61
CA GLU A 245 2.37 14.23 25.43
C GLU A 245 2.18 15.64 24.86
N HIS A 246 2.23 15.78 23.54
CA HIS A 246 2.24 17.09 22.88
C HIS A 246 0.92 17.46 22.19
N GLY A 247 -0.09 16.60 22.23
CA GLY A 247 -1.37 16.81 21.56
C GLY A 247 -1.22 16.88 20.04
N ILE A 248 -0.35 16.03 19.49
CA ILE A 248 -0.09 15.86 18.05
C ILE A 248 -0.94 14.70 17.55
N LEU A 249 -1.57 14.84 16.38
CA LEU A 249 -2.33 13.74 15.78
C LEU A 249 -1.38 12.69 15.17
N LEU A 250 -1.52 11.44 15.58
CA LEU A 250 -0.81 10.31 14.96
C LEU A 250 -1.63 9.78 13.79
N VAL A 251 -1.09 9.89 12.58
CA VAL A 251 -1.71 9.43 11.34
C VAL A 251 -0.97 8.19 10.85
N PHE A 252 -1.68 7.06 10.76
CA PHE A 252 -1.16 5.87 10.12
C PHE A 252 -1.55 5.86 8.64
N ASP A 253 -0.53 5.90 7.78
CA ASP A 253 -0.70 5.65 6.34
C ASP A 253 -0.71 4.15 6.09
N GLU A 254 -1.93 3.59 6.09
CA GLU A 254 -2.16 2.16 5.84
C GLU A 254 -2.59 1.87 4.40
N VAL A 255 -2.29 2.78 3.50
CA VAL A 255 -2.59 2.63 2.07
C VAL A 255 -2.01 1.35 1.48
N GLN A 256 -0.85 0.90 1.92
CA GLN A 256 -0.24 -0.34 1.43
C GLN A 256 -0.30 -1.50 2.42
N CYS A 257 -0.19 -1.25 3.70
CA CYS A 257 -0.13 -2.29 4.73
C CYS A 257 -1.50 -2.66 5.32
N GLY A 258 -2.56 -1.89 5.06
CA GLY A 258 -3.93 -2.18 5.50
C GLY A 258 -4.64 -3.25 4.67
N ILE A 259 -5.92 -3.38 4.92
CA ILE A 259 -6.86 -4.28 4.22
C ILE A 259 -6.34 -5.73 4.16
N GLY A 260 -5.94 -6.24 5.34
CA GLY A 260 -5.52 -7.64 5.49
C GLY A 260 -4.06 -7.93 5.19
N ARG A 261 -3.32 -7.01 4.58
CA ARG A 261 -1.97 -7.25 4.10
C ARG A 261 -1.00 -7.72 5.19
N THR A 262 -1.11 -7.16 6.39
CA THR A 262 -0.28 -7.51 7.56
C THR A 262 -0.82 -8.64 8.42
N GLY A 263 -1.92 -9.29 7.99
CA GLY A 263 -2.55 -10.38 8.75
C GLY A 263 -3.69 -9.93 9.67
N ARG A 264 -3.99 -8.64 9.69
CA ARG A 264 -5.13 -8.01 10.36
C ARG A 264 -5.79 -7.02 9.41
N PRO A 265 -7.04 -6.61 9.64
CA PRO A 265 -7.69 -5.58 8.82
C PRO A 265 -6.80 -4.35 8.62
N PHE A 266 -6.23 -3.84 9.71
CA PHE A 266 -5.27 -2.75 9.72
C PHE A 266 -4.02 -3.10 10.52
N ALA A 267 -2.87 -2.55 10.13
CA ALA A 267 -1.62 -2.75 10.85
C ALA A 267 -1.66 -2.15 12.26
N ALA A 268 -2.46 -1.11 12.49
CA ALA A 268 -2.75 -0.58 13.83
C ALA A 268 -3.14 -1.68 14.83
N GLU A 269 -4.01 -2.61 14.39
CA GLU A 269 -4.43 -3.76 15.20
C GLU A 269 -3.27 -4.78 15.37
N ALA A 270 -2.53 -5.05 14.28
CA ALA A 270 -1.39 -5.99 14.34
C ALA A 270 -0.31 -5.53 15.34
N TYR A 271 -0.06 -4.22 15.40
CA TYR A 271 0.88 -3.63 16.35
C TYR A 271 0.27 -3.31 17.72
N GLY A 272 -1.06 -3.29 17.85
CA GLY A 272 -1.73 -2.85 19.07
C GLY A 272 -1.35 -1.42 19.46
N VAL A 273 -1.24 -0.53 18.47
CA VAL A 273 -0.98 0.90 18.64
C VAL A 273 -2.11 1.68 17.98
N ARG A 274 -2.77 2.53 18.76
CA ARG A 274 -3.93 3.30 18.31
C ARG A 274 -3.49 4.63 17.65
N PRO A 275 -3.70 4.83 16.33
CA PRO A 275 -3.57 6.15 15.71
C PRO A 275 -4.83 7.00 15.98
N ASP A 276 -4.73 8.32 15.73
CA ASP A 276 -5.89 9.20 15.69
C ASP A 276 -6.59 9.15 14.33
N VAL A 277 -5.84 8.88 13.28
CA VAL A 277 -6.33 8.85 11.89
C VAL A 277 -5.70 7.68 11.15
N VAL A 278 -6.49 6.95 10.39
CA VAL A 278 -6.02 5.89 9.48
C VAL A 278 -6.34 6.27 8.04
N LEU A 279 -5.36 6.13 7.16
CA LEU A 279 -5.52 6.29 5.71
C LEU A 279 -5.57 4.92 5.04
N PHE A 280 -6.48 4.76 4.11
CA PHE A 280 -6.61 3.52 3.34
C PHE A 280 -6.83 3.80 1.85
N ALA A 281 -6.38 2.90 1.00
CA ALA A 281 -6.65 2.87 -0.45
C ALA A 281 -6.24 1.51 -1.01
N LYS A 282 -5.71 1.48 -2.24
CA LYS A 282 -5.16 0.28 -2.90
C LYS A 282 -6.04 -0.96 -2.76
N GLY A 283 -5.72 -1.82 -1.80
CA GLY A 283 -6.34 -3.12 -1.61
C GLY A 283 -7.83 -3.12 -1.30
N ILE A 284 -8.41 -1.97 -0.92
CA ILE A 284 -9.81 -1.90 -0.47
C ILE A 284 -10.82 -2.32 -1.54
N ALA A 285 -10.59 -1.95 -2.81
CA ALA A 285 -11.54 -2.18 -3.91
C ALA A 285 -11.00 -3.12 -5.00
N SER A 286 -9.96 -3.90 -4.72
CA SER A 286 -9.37 -4.94 -5.59
C SER A 286 -9.22 -4.53 -7.06
N GLY A 287 -8.71 -3.32 -7.31
CA GLY A 287 -8.42 -2.81 -8.66
C GLY A 287 -9.15 -1.50 -9.02
N LEU A 288 -10.25 -1.15 -8.35
CA LEU A 288 -10.94 0.12 -8.60
C LEU A 288 -10.37 1.27 -7.76
N PRO A 289 -10.33 2.50 -8.29
CA PRO A 289 -9.90 3.69 -7.55
C PRO A 289 -10.82 3.98 -6.37
N LEU A 290 -10.31 3.83 -5.17
CA LEU A 290 -10.96 4.18 -3.92
C LEU A 290 -9.91 4.37 -2.83
N GLY A 291 -10.11 5.37 -1.99
CA GLY A 291 -9.34 5.60 -0.79
C GLY A 291 -10.15 6.38 0.22
N GLY A 292 -9.58 6.63 1.37
CA GLY A 292 -10.26 7.40 2.38
C GLY A 292 -9.46 7.60 3.66
N ILE A 293 -10.08 8.33 4.54
CA ILE A 293 -9.64 8.65 5.89
C ILE A 293 -10.68 8.09 6.84
N VAL A 294 -10.27 7.36 7.86
CA VAL A 294 -11.13 7.01 8.99
C VAL A 294 -10.54 7.57 10.27
N ALA A 295 -11.38 8.21 11.07
CA ALA A 295 -11.01 8.82 12.34
C ALA A 295 -12.21 8.81 13.30
N PRO A 296 -11.99 9.03 14.62
CA PRO A 296 -13.07 9.16 15.59
C PRO A 296 -14.06 10.28 15.20
N ARG A 297 -15.34 10.06 15.46
CA ARG A 297 -16.40 11.07 15.25
C ARG A 297 -16.03 12.42 15.90
N SER A 298 -15.45 12.40 17.08
CA SER A 298 -15.02 13.59 17.81
C SER A 298 -13.99 14.44 17.08
N LEU A 299 -13.22 13.86 16.16
CA LEU A 299 -12.34 14.59 15.24
C LEU A 299 -13.08 14.99 13.96
N MET A 300 -13.81 14.07 13.34
CA MET A 300 -14.44 14.29 12.02
C MET A 300 -15.53 15.37 12.06
N GLU A 301 -16.33 15.46 13.12
CA GLU A 301 -17.36 16.49 13.29
C GLU A 301 -16.78 17.91 13.48
N ARG A 302 -15.52 18.03 13.90
CA ARG A 302 -14.80 19.29 13.98
C ARG A 302 -14.26 19.76 12.62
N TRP A 303 -14.29 18.92 11.60
CA TRP A 303 -13.93 19.28 10.23
C TRP A 303 -15.14 19.96 9.57
N PRO A 304 -15.11 21.28 9.33
CA PRO A 304 -16.31 22.00 8.91
C PRO A 304 -16.85 21.51 7.58
N THR A 305 -18.17 21.44 7.46
CA THR A 305 -18.84 21.12 6.20
C THR A 305 -18.34 22.02 5.06
N GLY A 306 -17.96 21.41 3.94
CA GLY A 306 -17.44 22.13 2.77
C GLY A 306 -15.93 22.48 2.85
N ALA A 307 -15.22 22.19 3.96
CA ALA A 307 -13.79 22.45 4.07
C ALA A 307 -12.94 21.55 3.18
N HIS A 308 -13.48 20.38 2.81
CA HIS A 308 -12.87 19.42 1.88
C HIS A 308 -13.95 18.69 1.10
N GLY A 309 -13.56 18.04 -0.02
CA GLY A 309 -14.49 17.30 -0.85
C GLY A 309 -13.80 16.49 -1.93
N SER A 310 -14.55 15.59 -2.53
CA SER A 310 -14.13 14.79 -3.68
C SER A 310 -15.34 14.51 -4.56
N THR A 311 -15.25 14.83 -5.84
CA THR A 311 -16.35 14.58 -6.78
C THR A 311 -16.65 13.09 -6.93
N PHE A 312 -15.62 12.25 -7.02
CA PHE A 312 -15.75 10.81 -7.26
C PHE A 312 -15.54 9.95 -6.00
N GLY A 313 -15.09 10.53 -4.90
CA GLY A 313 -14.86 9.81 -3.65
C GLY A 313 -16.12 9.11 -3.16
N GLY A 314 -16.01 7.84 -2.80
CA GLY A 314 -17.17 7.02 -2.42
C GLY A 314 -18.10 6.70 -3.60
N ASN A 315 -17.54 6.61 -4.81
CA ASN A 315 -18.30 6.19 -6.01
C ASN A 315 -19.02 4.86 -5.75
N PRO A 316 -20.33 4.74 -6.08
CA PRO A 316 -21.11 3.55 -5.80
C PRO A 316 -20.51 2.25 -6.34
N VAL A 317 -19.89 2.29 -7.55
CA VAL A 317 -19.30 1.10 -8.17
C VAL A 317 -18.03 0.67 -7.43
N ALA A 318 -17.16 1.62 -7.08
CA ALA A 318 -15.96 1.33 -6.30
C ALA A 318 -16.32 0.86 -4.87
N CYS A 319 -17.36 1.43 -4.25
CA CYS A 319 -17.85 0.98 -2.95
C CYS A 319 -18.45 -0.43 -3.01
N ALA A 320 -19.17 -0.78 -4.08
CA ALA A 320 -19.67 -2.14 -4.27
C ALA A 320 -18.54 -3.16 -4.42
N ALA A 321 -17.48 -2.80 -5.17
CA ALA A 321 -16.27 -3.62 -5.28
C ALA A 321 -15.59 -3.79 -3.91
N ALA A 322 -15.50 -2.72 -3.13
CA ALA A 322 -14.90 -2.75 -1.80
C ALA A 322 -15.67 -3.64 -0.82
N LEU A 323 -16.99 -3.53 -0.78
CA LEU A 323 -17.85 -4.40 0.04
C LEU A 323 -17.63 -5.87 -0.35
N ALA A 324 -17.68 -6.20 -1.64
CA ALA A 324 -17.42 -7.56 -2.12
C ALA A 324 -16.01 -8.04 -1.80
N THR A 325 -15.00 -7.16 -1.83
CA THR A 325 -13.63 -7.48 -1.43
C THR A 325 -13.55 -7.87 0.04
N LEU A 326 -14.18 -7.08 0.92
CA LEU A 326 -14.22 -7.36 2.35
C LEU A 326 -14.98 -8.66 2.66
N ASP A 327 -16.11 -8.90 1.98
CA ASP A 327 -16.86 -10.16 2.11
C ASP A 327 -16.01 -11.38 1.74
N VAL A 328 -15.25 -11.31 0.64
CA VAL A 328 -14.32 -12.38 0.24
C VAL A 328 -13.24 -12.63 1.29
N LEU A 329 -12.67 -11.57 1.87
CA LEU A 329 -11.67 -11.70 2.92
C LEU A 329 -12.23 -12.35 4.19
N ASP A 330 -13.46 -12.03 4.57
CA ASP A 330 -14.10 -12.64 5.74
C ASP A 330 -14.41 -14.12 5.52
N GLU A 331 -15.03 -14.46 4.39
CA GLU A 331 -15.40 -15.82 4.03
C GLU A 331 -14.21 -16.76 3.90
N THR A 332 -13.09 -16.23 3.38
CA THR A 332 -11.85 -17.02 3.20
C THR A 332 -10.93 -16.99 4.43
N ASN A 333 -11.31 -16.30 5.52
CA ASN A 333 -10.42 -15.99 6.64
C ASN A 333 -9.12 -15.32 6.15
N GLY A 334 -9.23 -14.42 5.17
CA GLY A 334 -8.12 -13.85 4.43
C GLY A 334 -7.08 -13.16 5.32
N TYR A 335 -7.51 -12.49 6.39
CA TYR A 335 -6.63 -11.85 7.36
C TYR A 335 -5.72 -12.88 8.06
N ARG A 336 -6.31 -13.89 8.67
CA ARG A 336 -5.56 -14.94 9.37
C ARG A 336 -4.66 -15.71 8.39
N ARG A 337 -5.20 -16.05 7.21
CA ARG A 337 -4.44 -16.71 6.17
C ARG A 337 -3.22 -15.89 5.76
N ALA A 338 -3.33 -14.57 5.61
CA ALA A 338 -2.21 -13.71 5.28
C ALA A 338 -1.11 -13.74 6.35
N ALA A 339 -1.47 -13.77 7.64
CA ALA A 339 -0.51 -13.91 8.72
C ALA A 339 0.23 -15.24 8.64
N GLU A 340 -0.51 -16.36 8.63
CA GLU A 340 0.04 -17.73 8.65
C GLU A 340 0.89 -18.01 7.39
N LEU A 341 0.40 -17.61 6.21
CA LEU A 341 1.12 -17.79 4.95
C LEU A 341 2.39 -16.92 4.89
N GLY A 342 2.31 -15.69 5.40
CA GLY A 342 3.46 -14.79 5.45
C GLY A 342 4.60 -15.35 6.29
N GLU A 343 4.31 -15.92 7.48
CA GLU A 343 5.30 -16.58 8.31
C GLU A 343 5.95 -17.79 7.59
N ARG A 344 5.15 -18.60 6.88
CA ARG A 344 5.65 -19.72 6.07
C ARG A 344 6.57 -19.25 4.94
N VAL A 345 6.18 -18.18 4.24
CA VAL A 345 6.97 -17.59 3.14
C VAL A 345 8.32 -17.11 3.67
N VAL A 346 8.34 -16.32 4.74
CA VAL A 346 9.59 -15.82 5.35
C VAL A 346 10.47 -16.98 5.83
N ALA A 347 9.89 -17.96 6.51
CA ALA A 347 10.63 -19.14 6.99
C ALA A 347 11.24 -19.95 5.84
N ARG A 348 10.49 -20.16 4.75
CA ARG A 348 10.98 -20.84 3.55
C ARG A 348 12.14 -20.08 2.90
N LEU A 349 11.98 -18.79 2.65
CA LEU A 349 13.02 -17.95 2.04
C LEU A 349 14.30 -17.97 2.89
N ARG A 350 14.19 -17.81 4.22
CA ARG A 350 15.35 -17.88 5.11
C ARG A 350 16.06 -19.23 5.05
N ARG A 351 15.33 -20.32 4.99
CA ARG A 351 15.89 -21.67 4.88
C ARG A 351 16.58 -21.92 3.55
N GLU A 352 15.99 -21.47 2.43
CA GLU A 352 16.44 -21.80 1.09
C GLU A 352 17.50 -20.87 0.53
N VAL A 353 17.43 -19.58 0.87
CA VAL A 353 18.33 -18.55 0.32
C VAL A 353 18.92 -17.61 1.36
N GLY A 354 18.55 -17.69 2.63
CA GLY A 354 19.04 -16.79 3.67
C GLY A 354 20.55 -16.83 3.91
N GLY A 355 21.23 -17.92 3.51
CA GLY A 355 22.70 -18.05 3.56
C GLY A 355 23.41 -17.67 2.26
N HIS A 356 22.68 -17.25 1.21
CA HIS A 356 23.28 -16.86 -0.08
C HIS A 356 24.07 -15.53 0.06
N GLY A 357 25.22 -15.43 -0.60
CA GLY A 357 26.12 -14.27 -0.48
C GLY A 357 25.51 -12.95 -0.89
N ASP A 358 24.53 -12.97 -1.79
CA ASP A 358 23.82 -11.77 -2.26
C ASP A 358 22.58 -11.42 -1.41
N VAL A 359 22.14 -12.26 -0.50
CA VAL A 359 21.00 -11.95 0.38
C VAL A 359 21.47 -11.23 1.63
N ARG A 360 20.96 -10.03 1.87
CA ARG A 360 21.30 -9.18 3.03
C ARG A 360 20.31 -9.33 4.16
N ASP A 361 19.00 -9.45 3.84
CA ASP A 361 17.94 -9.57 4.84
C ASP A 361 16.66 -10.16 4.22
N ILE A 362 15.92 -10.92 5.02
CA ILE A 362 14.59 -11.43 4.69
C ILE A 362 13.65 -11.08 5.84
N ARG A 363 12.66 -10.24 5.57
CA ARG A 363 11.75 -9.67 6.54
C ARG A 363 10.32 -9.61 6.03
N GLY A 364 9.35 -9.48 6.91
CA GLY A 364 7.95 -9.29 6.53
C GLY A 364 6.99 -9.39 7.70
N ILE A 365 5.76 -9.01 7.45
CA ILE A 365 4.60 -9.18 8.31
C ILE A 365 3.39 -9.48 7.43
N GLY A 366 2.68 -10.58 7.72
CA GLY A 366 1.65 -11.07 6.81
C GLY A 366 2.21 -11.32 5.41
N LEU A 367 1.43 -11.04 4.37
CA LEU A 367 1.86 -11.12 2.97
C LEU A 367 2.46 -9.80 2.44
N MET A 368 3.23 -9.15 3.26
CA MET A 368 4.08 -8.01 2.92
C MET A 368 5.53 -8.39 3.23
N VAL A 369 6.22 -9.04 2.28
CA VAL A 369 7.53 -9.67 2.47
C VAL A 369 8.56 -9.01 1.58
N GLY A 370 9.72 -8.66 2.17
CA GLY A 370 10.87 -8.09 1.49
C GLY A 370 12.08 -9.03 1.54
N VAL A 371 12.77 -9.20 0.41
CA VAL A 371 14.07 -9.86 0.31
C VAL A 371 15.07 -8.81 -0.15
N GLU A 372 15.97 -8.40 0.74
CA GLU A 372 16.98 -7.41 0.41
C GLU A 372 18.21 -8.11 -0.14
N LEU A 373 18.63 -7.69 -1.33
CA LEU A 373 19.77 -8.22 -2.05
C LEU A 373 20.98 -7.27 -1.94
N ALA A 374 22.12 -7.70 -2.47
CA ALA A 374 23.40 -6.99 -2.39
C ALA A 374 23.29 -5.58 -2.97
N ASP A 375 22.70 -5.46 -4.16
CA ASP A 375 22.55 -4.21 -4.89
C ASP A 375 21.40 -4.31 -5.92
N LYS A 376 21.22 -3.22 -6.67
CA LYS A 376 20.19 -3.11 -7.71
C LYS A 376 20.43 -4.05 -8.88
N ASP A 377 21.70 -4.23 -9.30
CA ASP A 377 22.03 -5.03 -10.48
C ASP A 377 21.73 -6.50 -10.24
N VAL A 378 22.05 -7.01 -9.04
CA VAL A 378 21.62 -8.34 -8.59
C VAL A 378 20.09 -8.45 -8.59
N THR A 379 19.41 -7.44 -8.07
CA THR A 379 17.94 -7.43 -7.98
C THR A 379 17.30 -7.44 -9.36
N ASP A 380 17.81 -6.65 -10.29
CA ASP A 380 17.31 -6.62 -11.67
C ASP A 380 17.49 -7.98 -12.35
N ARG A 381 18.67 -8.63 -12.24
CA ARG A 381 18.87 -9.98 -12.77
C ARG A 381 17.90 -11.02 -12.19
N VAL A 382 17.64 -10.96 -10.88
CA VAL A 382 16.64 -11.86 -10.27
C VAL A 382 15.24 -11.57 -10.80
N CYS A 383 14.85 -10.31 -10.94
CA CYS A 383 13.56 -9.93 -11.53
C CYS A 383 13.41 -10.43 -12.97
N GLU A 384 14.46 -10.29 -13.81
CA GLU A 384 14.46 -10.77 -15.18
C GLU A 384 14.38 -12.29 -15.26
N ALA A 385 15.13 -13.01 -14.42
CA ALA A 385 15.06 -14.47 -14.34
C ALA A 385 13.68 -14.98 -13.89
N CYS A 386 13.07 -14.32 -12.91
CA CYS A 386 11.70 -14.62 -12.48
C CYS A 386 10.70 -14.39 -13.63
N LEU A 387 10.80 -13.25 -14.33
CA LEU A 387 9.92 -12.96 -15.46
C LEU A 387 10.06 -14.01 -16.58
N ALA A 388 11.30 -14.38 -16.93
CA ALA A 388 11.56 -15.41 -17.94
C ALA A 388 10.94 -16.77 -17.56
N ALA A 389 10.86 -17.06 -16.25
CA ALA A 389 10.21 -18.25 -15.72
C ALA A 389 8.70 -18.07 -15.46
N GLY A 390 8.08 -16.98 -15.94
CA GLY A 390 6.65 -16.72 -15.82
C GLY A 390 6.19 -16.24 -14.44
N VAL A 391 7.06 -15.57 -13.67
CA VAL A 391 6.73 -15.00 -12.36
C VAL A 391 7.07 -13.50 -12.32
N ILE A 392 6.08 -12.69 -11.99
CA ILE A 392 6.25 -11.24 -11.80
C ILE A 392 6.57 -10.98 -10.33
N VAL A 393 7.74 -10.40 -10.06
CA VAL A 393 8.14 -9.83 -8.77
C VAL A 393 8.53 -8.37 -8.97
N LEU A 394 8.44 -7.55 -7.94
CA LEU A 394 8.74 -6.11 -8.05
C LEU A 394 9.89 -5.74 -7.12
N SER A 395 10.67 -4.73 -7.51
CA SER A 395 11.69 -4.14 -6.65
C SER A 395 11.20 -2.88 -5.95
N CYS A 396 11.77 -2.57 -4.79
CA CYS A 396 11.59 -1.34 -4.02
C CYS A 396 12.84 -1.03 -3.19
N GLY A 397 12.70 -0.16 -2.20
CA GLY A 397 13.81 0.32 -1.37
C GLY A 397 14.51 1.54 -1.97
N PRO A 398 15.21 2.34 -1.15
CA PRO A 398 15.92 3.53 -1.60
C PRO A 398 16.89 3.24 -2.75
N ASP A 399 17.63 2.14 -2.64
CA ASP A 399 18.65 1.70 -3.60
C ASP A 399 18.09 0.75 -4.68
N GLY A 400 16.78 0.41 -4.63
CA GLY A 400 16.16 -0.50 -5.58
C GLY A 400 16.56 -1.97 -5.43
N ASN A 401 17.13 -2.33 -4.29
CA ASN A 401 17.72 -3.64 -4.01
C ASN A 401 16.84 -4.56 -3.14
N VAL A 402 15.57 -4.24 -2.95
CA VAL A 402 14.64 -5.06 -2.19
C VAL A 402 13.58 -5.64 -3.14
N LEU A 403 13.54 -6.95 -3.26
CA LEU A 403 12.41 -7.66 -3.89
C LEU A 403 11.22 -7.62 -2.95
N ARG A 404 10.03 -7.28 -3.47
CA ARG A 404 8.80 -7.26 -2.69
C ARG A 404 7.83 -8.32 -3.16
N LEU A 405 7.37 -9.13 -2.21
CA LEU A 405 6.34 -10.14 -2.41
C LEU A 405 5.06 -9.65 -1.73
N VAL A 406 4.06 -9.40 -2.54
CA VAL A 406 2.77 -8.82 -2.11
C VAL A 406 1.63 -9.41 -2.95
N PRO A 407 1.57 -10.76 -3.04
CA PRO A 407 0.59 -11.45 -3.87
C PRO A 407 -0.84 -11.16 -3.43
N PRO A 408 -1.85 -11.50 -4.23
CA PRO A 408 -3.23 -11.53 -3.76
C PRO A 408 -3.36 -12.30 -2.44
N LEU A 409 -4.23 -11.84 -1.52
CA LEU A 409 -4.45 -12.56 -0.25
C LEU A 409 -5.17 -13.90 -0.46
N THR A 410 -5.79 -14.07 -1.61
CA THR A 410 -6.45 -15.28 -2.07
C THR A 410 -5.55 -16.27 -2.81
N ILE A 411 -4.24 -15.95 -2.98
CA ILE A 411 -3.28 -16.82 -3.65
C ILE A 411 -3.30 -18.22 -3.04
N SER A 412 -3.31 -19.27 -3.87
CA SER A 412 -3.30 -20.65 -3.38
C SER A 412 -1.91 -21.05 -2.84
N ASP A 413 -1.88 -22.11 -2.00
CA ASP A 413 -0.61 -22.64 -1.48
C ASP A 413 0.27 -23.18 -2.62
N ALA A 414 -0.32 -23.78 -3.65
CA ALA A 414 0.42 -24.27 -4.81
C ALA A 414 1.04 -23.13 -5.63
N GLU A 415 0.31 -22.04 -5.84
CA GLU A 415 0.82 -20.88 -6.57
C GLU A 415 1.95 -20.18 -5.82
N ILE A 416 1.80 -19.96 -4.51
CA ILE A 416 2.89 -19.35 -3.73
C ILE A 416 4.13 -20.26 -3.67
N ASP A 417 3.94 -21.57 -3.56
CA ASP A 417 5.03 -22.52 -3.59
C ASP A 417 5.75 -22.56 -4.95
N GLN A 418 5.02 -22.46 -6.05
CA GLN A 418 5.59 -22.31 -7.40
C GLN A 418 6.39 -21.00 -7.51
N GLY A 419 5.81 -19.87 -7.13
CA GLY A 419 6.48 -18.57 -7.20
C GLY A 419 7.75 -18.50 -6.36
N LEU A 420 7.72 -19.07 -5.14
CA LEU A 420 8.90 -19.13 -4.28
C LEU A 420 9.99 -20.05 -4.81
N SER A 421 9.63 -21.16 -5.47
CA SER A 421 10.61 -22.06 -6.09
C SER A 421 11.37 -21.32 -7.20
N VAL A 422 10.66 -20.62 -8.08
CA VAL A 422 11.26 -19.80 -9.14
C VAL A 422 12.14 -18.70 -8.56
N LEU A 423 11.65 -17.96 -7.55
CA LEU A 423 12.41 -16.89 -6.91
C LEU A 423 13.69 -17.40 -6.25
N CYS A 424 13.62 -18.49 -5.50
CA CYS A 424 14.80 -19.06 -4.84
C CYS A 424 15.84 -19.57 -5.86
N GLU A 425 15.39 -20.15 -6.99
CA GLU A 425 16.30 -20.55 -8.08
C GLU A 425 16.95 -19.33 -8.74
N ALA A 426 16.17 -18.30 -9.04
CA ALA A 426 16.69 -17.05 -9.58
C ALA A 426 17.75 -16.41 -8.68
N ILE A 427 17.52 -16.38 -7.36
CA ILE A 427 18.52 -15.85 -6.39
C ILE A 427 19.78 -16.73 -6.40
N ARG A 428 19.67 -18.06 -6.39
CA ARG A 428 20.83 -18.96 -6.41
C ARG A 428 21.67 -18.85 -7.71
N SER A 429 21.05 -18.44 -8.79
CA SER A 429 21.71 -18.28 -10.10
C SER A 429 22.50 -16.96 -10.23
N THR A 430 22.47 -16.08 -9.23
CA THR A 430 23.24 -14.81 -9.27
C THR A 430 24.70 -14.97 -8.86
N ALA A 431 25.08 -16.17 -8.34
CA ALA A 431 26.45 -16.49 -7.88
C ALA A 431 27.43 -16.69 -9.03
#